data_654c893a2fc67de65a08d2804da1293c
#
_entry.id   654c893a2fc67de65a08d2804da1293c
#
_cell.length_a   1.000
_cell.length_b   1.000
_cell.length_c   1.000
_cell.angle_alpha   90.00
_cell.angle_beta   90.00
_cell.angle_gamma   90.00
#
_symmetry.space_group_name_H-M   'P 1'
#
loop_
_entity.id
_entity.type
_entity.pdbx_description
1 polymer ?
#
loop_
_entity_poly.entity_id
_entity_poly.type
_entity_poly.pdbx_seq_one_letter_code
_entity_poly.pdbx_strand_id
1 'polypeptide(L)'
;MIEILKSILYGIVEGITEWLPVSSTGHMILLEEIMPMNVSSSFWSMFLVVIQLGAILAVVLLYWNKIFPFRKNNKGKYVPVKSIWILWSKILVATIPAAVIGLLLDDWIDAHLYNGFVVAIMLILVGVAFIYVENRNKDMRPSVDTLAALSYKDALIIGLFQVVAAVLPGTSRSGSTIIGGLMIGVSRAVAAEFTFFLAIPVMFGASLLKLVKFGFSFSLLEFFILAFGMIVAFVVSIFVIRFLMSYIKKHDFIVFGWYRIALGVIVLVFFMVRAIF
;
A
#
# COMPACT_ATOMS: atom_id res chain seq x y z
N MET A 1 22.38 -6.87 -16.78
CA MET A 1 21.75 -5.69 -17.42
C MET A 1 20.24 -5.87 -17.62
N ILE A 2 19.78 -7.02 -18.14
CA ILE A 2 18.35 -7.28 -18.37
C ILE A 2 17.53 -7.28 -17.07
N GLU A 3 18.06 -7.84 -15.97
CA GLU A 3 17.37 -7.85 -14.66
C GLU A 3 17.21 -6.45 -14.05
N ILE A 4 18.14 -5.54 -14.32
CA ILE A 4 18.01 -4.13 -13.93
C ILE A 4 16.88 -3.46 -14.73
N LEU A 5 16.74 -3.74 -16.02
CA LEU A 5 15.63 -3.22 -16.83
C LEU A 5 14.28 -3.76 -16.34
N LYS A 6 14.22 -5.04 -15.98
CA LYS A 6 13.03 -5.62 -15.35
C LYS A 6 12.72 -4.93 -14.02
N SER A 7 13.73 -4.69 -13.16
CA SER A 7 13.51 -4.02 -11.88
C SER A 7 12.99 -2.59 -12.04
N ILE A 8 13.38 -1.87 -13.09
CA ILE A 8 12.80 -0.58 -13.45
C ILE A 8 11.30 -0.72 -13.74
N LEU A 9 10.91 -1.74 -14.54
CA LEU A 9 9.50 -2.00 -14.83
C LEU A 9 8.72 -2.34 -13.55
N TYR A 10 9.27 -3.21 -12.68
CA TYR A 10 8.70 -3.51 -11.37
C TYR A 10 8.56 -2.24 -10.51
N GLY A 11 9.56 -1.35 -10.53
CA GLY A 11 9.50 -0.06 -9.86
C GLY A 11 8.42 0.86 -10.39
N ILE A 12 8.16 0.89 -11.70
CA ILE A 12 7.07 1.64 -12.31
C ILE A 12 5.72 1.10 -11.83
N VAL A 13 5.54 -0.23 -11.94
CA VAL A 13 4.28 -0.90 -11.53
C VAL A 13 4.02 -0.68 -10.05
N GLU A 14 5.03 -0.87 -9.20
CA GLU A 14 4.93 -0.61 -7.76
C GLU A 14 4.55 0.84 -7.47
N GLY A 15 5.28 1.79 -8.04
CA GLY A 15 5.03 3.21 -7.82
C GLY A 15 3.64 3.68 -8.26
N ILE A 16 3.04 3.02 -9.25
CA ILE A 16 1.67 3.30 -9.69
C ILE A 16 0.66 2.64 -8.76
N THR A 17 0.80 1.34 -8.52
CA THR A 17 -0.27 0.50 -7.99
C THR A 17 -0.33 0.47 -6.47
N GLU A 18 0.72 0.92 -5.78
CA GLU A 18 0.75 0.95 -4.32
C GLU A 18 -0.16 2.06 -3.75
N TRP A 19 -0.22 3.22 -4.41
CA TRP A 19 -1.00 4.37 -3.94
C TRP A 19 -2.43 4.36 -4.48
N LEU A 20 -2.61 3.91 -5.71
CA LEU A 20 -3.95 3.67 -6.25
C LEU A 20 -4.55 2.45 -5.55
N PRO A 21 -5.84 2.48 -5.20
CA PRO A 21 -6.46 1.35 -4.50
C PRO A 21 -6.77 0.18 -5.44
N VAL A 22 -5.76 -0.27 -6.22
CA VAL A 22 -5.89 -1.29 -7.29
C VAL A 22 -5.15 -2.60 -7.02
N SER A 23 -4.39 -2.69 -5.92
CA SER A 23 -3.55 -3.82 -5.49
C SER A 23 -2.26 -4.00 -6.29
N SER A 24 -1.15 -3.55 -5.71
CA SER A 24 0.20 -3.82 -6.23
C SER A 24 0.48 -5.32 -6.35
N THR A 25 0.09 -6.13 -5.35
CA THR A 25 0.25 -7.60 -5.35
C THR A 25 -0.38 -8.25 -6.59
N GLY A 26 -1.59 -7.84 -6.99
CA GLY A 26 -2.25 -8.39 -8.18
C GLY A 26 -1.49 -8.12 -9.48
N HIS A 27 -0.88 -6.95 -9.59
CA HIS A 27 -0.07 -6.59 -10.74
C HIS A 27 1.29 -7.28 -10.73
N MET A 28 1.93 -7.37 -9.55
CA MET A 28 3.23 -8.02 -9.40
C MET A 28 3.18 -9.49 -9.76
N ILE A 29 2.12 -10.22 -9.35
CA ILE A 29 1.92 -11.63 -9.70
C ILE A 29 1.81 -11.80 -11.23
N LEU A 30 1.00 -10.97 -11.91
CA LEU A 30 0.91 -11.04 -13.37
C LEU A 30 2.23 -10.68 -14.06
N LEU A 31 2.92 -9.66 -13.54
CA LEU A 31 4.18 -9.24 -14.12
C LEU A 31 5.27 -10.31 -13.95
N GLU A 32 5.28 -11.00 -12.81
CA GLU A 32 6.19 -12.12 -12.54
C GLU A 32 5.99 -13.27 -13.55
N GLU A 33 4.73 -13.60 -13.87
CA GLU A 33 4.40 -14.64 -14.84
C GLU A 33 4.84 -14.29 -16.28
N ILE A 34 4.76 -13.00 -16.64
CA ILE A 34 5.11 -12.53 -18.00
C ILE A 34 6.62 -12.24 -18.12
N MET A 35 7.22 -11.70 -17.06
CA MET A 35 8.61 -11.25 -17.04
C MET A 35 9.34 -11.68 -15.76
N PRO A 36 9.47 -12.98 -15.50
CA PRO A 36 10.13 -13.48 -14.30
C PRO A 36 11.56 -12.94 -14.20
N MET A 37 11.99 -12.59 -12.98
CA MET A 37 13.37 -12.20 -12.71
C MET A 37 14.23 -13.42 -12.47
N ASN A 38 15.41 -13.45 -13.07
CA ASN A 38 16.37 -14.53 -12.84
C ASN A 38 17.24 -14.23 -11.61
N VAL A 39 16.64 -14.37 -10.44
CA VAL A 39 17.25 -14.17 -9.12
C VAL A 39 16.85 -15.30 -8.19
N SER A 40 17.50 -15.41 -7.02
CA SER A 40 17.10 -16.41 -6.03
C SER A 40 15.68 -16.12 -5.49
N SER A 41 14.94 -17.17 -5.13
CA SER A 41 13.60 -17.03 -4.57
C SER A 41 13.59 -16.22 -3.26
N SER A 42 14.65 -16.33 -2.47
CA SER A 42 14.83 -15.53 -1.25
C SER A 42 15.02 -14.04 -1.55
N PHE A 43 15.86 -13.72 -2.56
CA PHE A 43 16.01 -12.33 -2.99
C PHE A 43 14.71 -11.79 -3.58
N TRP A 44 13.99 -12.57 -4.40
CA TRP A 44 12.73 -12.17 -5.00
C TRP A 44 11.67 -11.82 -3.94
N SER A 45 11.47 -12.70 -2.96
CA SER A 45 10.53 -12.45 -1.85
C SER A 45 10.90 -11.20 -1.05
N MET A 46 12.19 -10.95 -0.83
CA MET A 46 12.67 -9.74 -0.19
C MET A 46 12.47 -8.50 -1.08
N PHE A 47 12.80 -8.58 -2.38
CA PHE A 47 12.69 -7.49 -3.34
C PHE A 47 11.26 -6.93 -3.43
N LEU A 48 10.24 -7.81 -3.54
CA LEU A 48 8.82 -7.41 -3.63
C LEU A 48 8.35 -6.56 -2.44
N VAL A 49 8.92 -6.77 -1.25
CA VAL A 49 8.56 -6.01 -0.05
C VAL A 49 9.44 -4.76 0.09
N VAL A 50 10.74 -4.88 -0.16
CA VAL A 50 11.68 -3.77 0.08
C VAL A 50 11.58 -2.68 -0.98
N ILE A 51 11.18 -3.00 -2.21
CA ILE A 51 10.93 -2.00 -3.25
C ILE A 51 9.89 -0.95 -2.81
N GLN A 52 8.94 -1.34 -1.94
CA GLN A 52 7.94 -0.46 -1.35
C GLN A 52 8.56 0.67 -0.51
N LEU A 53 9.77 0.49 0.04
CA LEU A 53 10.46 1.59 0.72
C LEU A 53 10.74 2.77 -0.21
N GLY A 54 11.02 2.50 -1.49
CA GLY A 54 11.12 3.56 -2.48
C GLY A 54 9.82 4.36 -2.57
N ALA A 55 8.69 3.68 -2.68
CA ALA A 55 7.38 4.30 -2.73
C ALA A 55 7.07 5.11 -1.46
N ILE A 56 7.37 4.58 -0.26
CA ILE A 56 7.17 5.27 1.02
C ILE A 56 7.97 6.56 1.14
N LEU A 57 9.19 6.61 0.64
CA LEU A 57 9.99 7.83 0.65
C LEU A 57 9.30 8.98 -0.09
N ALA A 58 8.47 8.69 -1.09
CA ALA A 58 7.66 9.72 -1.77
C ALA A 58 6.62 10.34 -0.82
N VAL A 59 5.96 9.55 0.03
CA VAL A 59 5.06 10.08 1.06
C VAL A 59 5.81 10.94 2.06
N VAL A 60 6.94 10.44 2.55
CA VAL A 60 7.78 11.19 3.50
C VAL A 60 8.19 12.54 2.91
N LEU A 61 8.62 12.57 1.65
CA LEU A 61 9.01 13.80 0.97
C LEU A 61 7.83 14.75 0.78
N LEU A 62 6.70 14.26 0.22
CA LEU A 62 5.55 15.10 -0.12
C LEU A 62 4.83 15.65 1.11
N TYR A 63 4.84 14.91 2.20
CA TYR A 63 4.11 15.25 3.42
C TYR A 63 5.03 15.58 4.60
N TRP A 64 6.32 15.86 4.36
CA TRP A 64 7.30 16.15 5.39
C TRP A 64 6.78 17.12 6.46
N ASN A 65 6.18 18.23 6.04
CA ASN A 65 5.64 19.24 6.94
C ASN A 65 4.42 18.78 7.78
N LYS A 66 3.76 17.69 7.38
CA LYS A 66 2.62 17.12 8.11
C LYS A 66 3.02 15.99 9.06
N ILE A 67 4.18 15.35 8.81
CA ILE A 67 4.61 14.17 9.58
C ILE A 67 5.84 14.44 10.44
N PHE A 68 6.69 15.43 10.11
CA PHE A 68 7.86 15.74 10.91
C PHE A 68 7.46 16.46 12.21
N PRO A 69 7.70 15.87 13.41
CA PRO A 69 7.07 16.29 14.65
C PRO A 69 7.74 17.47 15.34
N PHE A 70 8.72 18.11 14.68
CA PHE A 70 9.41 19.27 15.24
C PHE A 70 9.37 20.45 14.28
N ARG A 71 9.26 21.67 14.82
CA ARG A 71 9.36 22.93 14.04
C ARG A 71 10.29 23.91 14.74
N LYS A 72 10.97 24.74 13.96
CA LYS A 72 11.76 25.85 14.51
C LYS A 72 10.82 26.93 15.03
N ASN A 73 11.03 27.36 16.28
CA ASN A 73 10.37 28.53 16.86
C ASN A 73 11.09 29.82 16.41
N ASN A 74 10.56 30.99 16.82
CA ASN A 74 11.13 32.30 16.50
C ASN A 74 12.56 32.51 17.05
N LYS A 75 13.04 31.66 17.98
CA LYS A 75 14.38 31.66 18.54
C LYS A 75 15.32 30.64 17.83
N GLY A 76 14.88 30.04 16.71
CA GLY A 76 15.67 29.06 15.95
C GLY A 76 15.76 27.66 16.60
N LYS A 77 15.11 27.42 17.76
CA LYS A 77 15.13 26.11 18.45
C LYS A 77 14.02 25.22 17.93
N TYR A 78 14.32 23.92 17.76
CA TYR A 78 13.31 22.92 17.44
C TYR A 78 12.41 22.67 18.63
N VAL A 79 11.12 22.77 18.43
CA VAL A 79 10.07 22.49 19.42
C VAL A 79 9.12 21.44 18.89
N PRO A 80 8.60 20.53 19.75
CA PRO A 80 7.65 19.51 19.35
C PRO A 80 6.31 20.13 18.94
N VAL A 81 5.69 19.57 17.89
CA VAL A 81 4.36 19.98 17.41
C VAL A 81 3.34 18.94 17.90
N LYS A 82 2.57 19.31 18.92
CA LYS A 82 1.62 18.41 19.61
C LYS A 82 0.63 17.73 18.65
N SER A 83 0.11 18.45 17.66
CA SER A 83 -0.85 17.89 16.69
C SER A 83 -0.23 16.77 15.84
N ILE A 84 1.05 16.87 15.50
CA ILE A 84 1.76 15.84 14.73
C ILE A 84 2.03 14.61 15.61
N TRP A 85 2.38 14.79 16.87
CA TRP A 85 2.52 13.67 17.82
C TRP A 85 1.20 12.93 18.04
N ILE A 86 0.08 13.65 18.14
CA ILE A 86 -1.26 13.04 18.19
C ILE A 86 -1.56 12.27 16.90
N LEU A 87 -1.20 12.80 15.73
CA LEU A 87 -1.35 12.07 14.46
C LEU A 87 -0.54 10.77 14.48
N TRP A 88 0.72 10.82 14.89
CA TRP A 88 1.57 9.62 14.99
C TRP A 88 1.01 8.58 15.97
N SER A 89 0.48 9.01 17.12
CA SER A 89 -0.16 8.07 18.06
C SER A 89 -1.40 7.38 17.47
N LYS A 90 -2.20 8.10 16.66
CA LYS A 90 -3.33 7.49 15.91
C LYS A 90 -2.83 6.51 14.84
N ILE A 91 -1.76 6.85 14.12
CA ILE A 91 -1.13 5.96 13.13
C ILE A 91 -0.63 4.68 13.83
N LEU A 92 0.02 4.79 14.98
CA LEU A 92 0.48 3.62 15.74
C LEU A 92 -0.69 2.75 16.20
N VAL A 93 -1.76 3.34 16.73
CA VAL A 93 -2.99 2.60 17.10
C VAL A 93 -3.55 1.83 15.91
N ALA A 94 -3.59 2.42 14.72
CA ALA A 94 -4.06 1.78 13.49
C ALA A 94 -3.07 0.71 12.96
N THR A 95 -1.78 0.84 13.25
CA THR A 95 -0.75 -0.11 12.82
C THR A 95 -0.79 -1.42 13.61
N ILE A 96 -1.03 -1.35 14.93
CA ILE A 96 -0.89 -2.49 15.87
C ILE A 96 -1.68 -3.73 15.42
N PRO A 97 -2.99 -3.66 15.07
CA PRO A 97 -3.74 -4.87 14.73
C PRO A 97 -3.13 -5.66 13.56
N ALA A 98 -2.78 -4.97 12.48
CA ALA A 98 -2.20 -5.61 11.30
C ALA A 98 -0.75 -6.09 11.54
N ALA A 99 0.03 -5.35 12.35
CA ALA A 99 1.37 -5.76 12.71
C ALA A 99 1.36 -7.04 13.55
N VAL A 100 0.46 -7.14 14.54
CA VAL A 100 0.35 -8.36 15.39
C VAL A 100 -0.06 -9.56 14.53
N ILE A 101 -1.09 -9.42 13.71
CA ILE A 101 -1.58 -10.53 12.86
C ILE A 101 -0.54 -10.90 11.80
N GLY A 102 0.07 -9.92 11.13
CA GLY A 102 1.11 -10.16 10.13
C GLY A 102 2.31 -10.91 10.73
N LEU A 103 2.82 -10.49 11.90
CA LEU A 103 3.94 -11.16 12.55
C LEU A 103 3.62 -12.59 12.99
N LEU A 104 2.38 -12.85 13.42
CA LEU A 104 1.98 -14.18 13.90
C LEU A 104 1.66 -15.16 12.77
N LEU A 105 1.17 -14.64 11.62
CA LEU A 105 0.61 -15.47 10.55
C LEU A 105 1.37 -15.36 9.22
N ASP A 106 2.48 -14.58 9.13
CA ASP A 106 3.24 -14.33 7.88
C ASP A 106 3.52 -15.65 7.12
N ASP A 107 4.19 -16.59 7.76
CA ASP A 107 4.58 -17.85 7.12
C ASP A 107 3.35 -18.73 6.75
N TRP A 108 2.27 -18.69 7.55
CA TRP A 108 1.05 -19.42 7.23
C TRP A 108 0.28 -18.80 6.06
N ILE A 109 0.21 -17.47 6.01
CA ILE A 109 -0.43 -16.72 4.91
C ILE A 109 0.31 -16.97 3.61
N ASP A 110 1.64 -16.84 3.63
CA ASP A 110 2.48 -17.10 2.45
C ASP A 110 2.30 -18.54 1.93
N ALA A 111 2.18 -19.53 2.82
CA ALA A 111 2.04 -20.93 2.44
C ALA A 111 0.65 -21.29 1.89
N HIS A 112 -0.44 -20.65 2.36
CA HIS A 112 -1.80 -21.10 2.07
C HIS A 112 -2.63 -20.11 1.24
N LEU A 113 -2.37 -18.80 1.39
CA LEU A 113 -3.21 -17.77 0.78
C LEU A 113 -2.51 -17.00 -0.35
N TYR A 114 -1.17 -17.02 -0.41
CA TYR A 114 -0.43 -16.30 -1.44
C TYR A 114 -0.42 -17.06 -2.77
N ASN A 115 -1.57 -17.03 -3.45
CA ASN A 115 -1.74 -17.66 -4.76
C ASN A 115 -2.66 -16.84 -5.67
N GLY A 116 -2.57 -17.05 -6.99
CA GLY A 116 -3.27 -16.27 -7.99
C GLY A 116 -4.81 -16.34 -7.88
N PHE A 117 -5.37 -17.45 -7.42
CA PHE A 117 -6.84 -17.57 -7.25
C PHE A 117 -7.34 -16.70 -6.10
N VAL A 118 -6.70 -16.74 -4.93
CA VAL A 118 -7.05 -15.88 -3.80
C VAL A 118 -6.93 -14.41 -4.18
N VAL A 119 -5.83 -14.04 -4.84
CA VAL A 119 -5.60 -12.67 -5.30
C VAL A 119 -6.69 -12.21 -6.28
N ALA A 120 -7.08 -13.05 -7.25
CA ALA A 120 -8.13 -12.75 -8.22
C ALA A 120 -9.50 -12.54 -7.53
N ILE A 121 -9.87 -13.42 -6.62
CA ILE A 121 -11.12 -13.32 -5.85
C ILE A 121 -11.12 -12.03 -5.02
N MET A 122 -10.03 -11.72 -4.33
CA MET A 122 -9.95 -10.52 -3.49
C MET A 122 -9.93 -9.23 -4.32
N LEU A 123 -9.34 -9.23 -5.51
CA LEU A 123 -9.45 -8.12 -6.44
C LEU A 123 -10.92 -7.83 -6.77
N ILE A 124 -11.69 -8.86 -7.12
CA ILE A 124 -13.12 -8.73 -7.48
C ILE A 124 -13.94 -8.27 -6.26
N LEU A 125 -13.81 -8.95 -5.13
CA LEU A 125 -14.59 -8.64 -3.93
C LEU A 125 -14.37 -7.21 -3.43
N VAL A 126 -13.12 -6.77 -3.37
CA VAL A 126 -12.79 -5.41 -2.94
C VAL A 126 -13.17 -4.38 -4.01
N GLY A 127 -13.13 -4.75 -5.30
CA GLY A 127 -13.67 -3.94 -6.37
C GLY A 127 -15.17 -3.68 -6.22
N VAL A 128 -15.95 -4.73 -5.94
CA VAL A 128 -17.38 -4.63 -5.61
C VAL A 128 -17.61 -3.80 -4.34
N ALA A 129 -16.79 -4.00 -3.30
CA ALA A 129 -16.90 -3.23 -2.07
C ALA A 129 -16.69 -1.72 -2.29
N PHE A 130 -15.73 -1.32 -3.14
CA PHE A 130 -15.55 0.10 -3.52
C PHE A 130 -16.82 0.67 -4.16
N ILE A 131 -17.37 -0.02 -5.16
CA ILE A 131 -18.58 0.42 -5.86
C ILE A 131 -19.76 0.54 -4.89
N TYR A 132 -19.91 -0.46 -4.00
CA TYR A 132 -20.98 -0.46 -3.00
C TYR A 132 -20.85 0.70 -2.01
N VAL A 133 -19.67 0.91 -1.42
CA VAL A 133 -19.43 1.94 -0.41
C VAL A 133 -19.57 3.34 -1.00
N GLU A 134 -19.04 3.56 -2.21
CA GLU A 134 -19.17 4.86 -2.88
C GLU A 134 -20.62 5.19 -3.25
N ASN A 135 -21.39 4.21 -3.76
CA ASN A 135 -22.81 4.40 -4.06
C ASN A 135 -23.63 4.69 -2.79
N ARG A 136 -23.35 3.96 -1.69
CA ARG A 136 -23.98 4.21 -0.39
C ARG A 136 -23.69 5.62 0.13
N ASN A 137 -22.48 6.13 -0.09
CA ASN A 137 -22.02 7.41 0.44
C ASN A 137 -22.27 8.59 -0.50
N LYS A 138 -22.89 8.36 -1.68
CA LYS A 138 -23.04 9.36 -2.75
C LYS A 138 -23.62 10.69 -2.27
N ASP A 139 -24.66 10.63 -1.44
CA ASP A 139 -25.39 11.80 -0.93
C ASP A 139 -25.05 12.16 0.52
N MET A 140 -24.07 11.43 1.12
CA MET A 140 -23.68 11.65 2.51
C MET A 140 -22.62 12.75 2.61
N ARG A 141 -22.80 13.65 3.58
CA ARG A 141 -21.74 14.58 3.99
C ARG A 141 -20.76 13.85 4.90
N PRO A 142 -19.46 13.89 4.64
CA PRO A 142 -18.47 13.31 5.53
C PRO A 142 -18.57 13.91 6.95
N SER A 143 -18.51 13.06 7.96
CA SER A 143 -18.45 13.47 9.37
C SER A 143 -17.04 13.86 9.80
N VAL A 144 -16.02 13.33 9.09
CA VAL A 144 -14.59 13.59 9.33
C VAL A 144 -13.95 14.08 8.03
N ASP A 145 -13.67 15.38 7.95
CA ASP A 145 -13.12 16.05 6.76
C ASP A 145 -11.68 16.56 6.94
N THR A 146 -11.10 16.39 8.14
CA THR A 146 -9.72 16.75 8.46
C THR A 146 -9.02 15.64 9.25
N LEU A 147 -7.70 15.51 9.12
CA LEU A 147 -6.90 14.59 9.93
C LEU A 147 -6.96 14.89 11.43
N ALA A 148 -7.16 16.15 11.80
CA ALA A 148 -7.31 16.54 13.21
C ALA A 148 -8.61 16.00 13.81
N ALA A 149 -9.70 15.99 13.03
CA ALA A 149 -11.01 15.49 13.45
C ALA A 149 -11.07 13.96 13.57
N LEU A 150 -10.15 13.23 12.91
CA LEU A 150 -10.09 11.76 13.01
C LEU A 150 -9.86 11.35 14.45
N SER A 151 -10.73 10.52 15.03
CA SER A 151 -10.61 10.03 16.40
C SER A 151 -9.68 8.80 16.49
N TYR A 152 -9.29 8.40 17.71
CA TYR A 152 -8.58 7.12 17.93
C TYR A 152 -9.44 5.90 17.57
N LYS A 153 -10.76 6.00 17.76
CA LYS A 153 -11.72 4.97 17.35
C LYS A 153 -11.72 4.80 15.84
N ASP A 154 -11.75 5.90 15.09
CA ASP A 154 -11.71 5.87 13.63
C ASP A 154 -10.38 5.27 13.13
N ALA A 155 -9.27 5.70 13.73
CA ALA A 155 -7.95 5.16 13.43
C ALA A 155 -7.87 3.64 13.67
N LEU A 156 -8.42 3.17 14.79
CA LEU A 156 -8.47 1.73 15.11
C LEU A 156 -9.33 0.97 14.10
N ILE A 157 -10.50 1.49 13.72
CA ILE A 157 -11.37 0.85 12.71
C ILE A 157 -10.64 0.76 11.37
N ILE A 158 -10.00 1.83 10.91
CA ILE A 158 -9.20 1.82 9.69
C ILE A 158 -8.07 0.77 9.79
N GLY A 159 -7.43 0.66 10.96
CA GLY A 159 -6.42 -0.36 11.27
C GLY A 159 -6.95 -1.78 11.24
N LEU A 160 -8.19 -2.02 11.69
CA LEU A 160 -8.84 -3.33 11.57
C LEU A 160 -9.13 -3.70 10.11
N PHE A 161 -9.51 -2.75 9.27
CA PHE A 161 -9.60 -2.98 7.83
C PHE A 161 -8.24 -3.31 7.20
N GLN A 162 -7.14 -2.76 7.75
CA GLN A 162 -5.79 -3.14 7.31
C GLN A 162 -5.46 -4.61 7.62
N VAL A 163 -6.01 -5.21 8.68
CA VAL A 163 -5.86 -6.64 8.97
C VAL A 163 -6.39 -7.49 7.82
N VAL A 164 -7.51 -7.10 7.20
CA VAL A 164 -8.05 -7.83 6.03
C VAL A 164 -7.03 -7.88 4.90
N ALA A 165 -6.33 -6.77 4.66
CA ALA A 165 -5.28 -6.71 3.64
C ALA A 165 -4.00 -7.46 4.04
N ALA A 166 -3.70 -7.55 5.33
CA ALA A 166 -2.56 -8.32 5.82
C ALA A 166 -2.78 -9.83 5.70
N VAL A 167 -4.04 -10.30 5.87
CA VAL A 167 -4.38 -11.73 5.82
C VAL A 167 -4.72 -12.22 4.42
N LEU A 168 -5.37 -11.39 3.60
CA LEU A 168 -5.89 -11.78 2.28
C LEU A 168 -5.14 -11.07 1.16
N PRO A 169 -4.14 -11.72 0.53
CA PRO A 169 -3.40 -11.17 -0.60
C PRO A 169 -4.33 -10.74 -1.74
N GLY A 170 -4.00 -9.63 -2.42
CA GLY A 170 -4.88 -9.06 -3.45
C GLY A 170 -5.90 -8.05 -2.92
N THR A 171 -6.18 -8.01 -1.62
CA THR A 171 -7.09 -7.01 -1.01
C THR A 171 -6.63 -5.58 -1.24
N SER A 172 -5.34 -5.32 -1.29
CA SER A 172 -4.70 -4.00 -1.28
C SER A 172 -4.81 -3.31 0.09
N ARG A 173 -3.68 -2.99 0.68
CA ARG A 173 -3.62 -2.23 1.93
C ARG A 173 -4.34 -0.89 1.79
N SER A 174 -3.98 -0.11 0.77
CA SER A 174 -4.62 1.19 0.50
C SER A 174 -6.11 1.04 0.20
N GLY A 175 -6.51 0.04 -0.57
CA GLY A 175 -7.92 -0.24 -0.86
C GLY A 175 -8.73 -0.51 0.41
N SER A 176 -8.26 -1.40 1.25
CA SER A 176 -8.95 -1.81 2.48
C SER A 176 -9.08 -0.66 3.48
N THR A 177 -8.00 0.07 3.74
CA THR A 177 -8.01 1.21 4.70
C THR A 177 -8.85 2.39 4.21
N ILE A 178 -8.86 2.66 2.89
CA ILE A 178 -9.74 3.68 2.31
C ILE A 178 -11.21 3.27 2.48
N ILE A 179 -11.58 2.03 2.12
CA ILE A 179 -12.94 1.51 2.32
C ILE A 179 -13.34 1.64 3.80
N GLY A 180 -12.47 1.23 4.73
CA GLY A 180 -12.71 1.35 6.16
C GLY A 180 -13.01 2.79 6.60
N GLY A 181 -12.22 3.74 6.11
CA GLY A 181 -12.45 5.17 6.36
C GLY A 181 -13.77 5.67 5.79
N LEU A 182 -14.08 5.34 4.53
CA LEU A 182 -15.33 5.74 3.87
C LEU A 182 -16.57 5.17 4.57
N MET A 183 -16.50 3.93 5.06
CA MET A 183 -17.61 3.27 5.76
C MET A 183 -18.00 3.95 7.07
N ILE A 184 -17.06 4.61 7.74
CA ILE A 184 -17.28 5.33 8.99
C ILE A 184 -17.48 6.84 8.79
N GLY A 185 -17.63 7.29 7.53
CA GLY A 185 -17.93 8.69 7.21
C GLY A 185 -16.70 9.61 7.13
N VAL A 186 -15.49 9.06 6.99
CA VAL A 186 -14.28 9.85 6.69
C VAL A 186 -14.31 10.29 5.23
N SER A 187 -13.95 11.54 4.94
CA SER A 187 -13.87 12.04 3.56
C SER A 187 -12.81 11.30 2.73
N ARG A 188 -13.01 11.22 1.40
CA ARG A 188 -12.07 10.54 0.47
C ARG A 188 -10.64 11.05 0.64
N ALA A 189 -10.47 12.37 0.75
CA ALA A 189 -9.15 12.98 0.88
C ALA A 189 -8.47 12.61 2.20
N VAL A 190 -9.20 12.63 3.33
CA VAL A 190 -8.66 12.26 4.65
C VAL A 190 -8.38 10.76 4.73
N ALA A 191 -9.26 9.92 4.19
CA ALA A 191 -9.06 8.47 4.15
C ALA A 191 -7.80 8.10 3.34
N ALA A 192 -7.60 8.69 2.16
CA ALA A 192 -6.40 8.48 1.36
C ALA A 192 -5.14 9.01 2.06
N GLU A 193 -5.17 10.22 2.61
CA GLU A 193 -4.02 10.83 3.28
C GLU A 193 -3.62 10.04 4.55
N PHE A 194 -4.60 9.63 5.37
CA PHE A 194 -4.32 8.79 6.55
C PHE A 194 -3.76 7.42 6.16
N THR A 195 -4.28 6.82 5.09
CA THR A 195 -3.78 5.58 4.50
C THR A 195 -2.30 5.69 4.08
N PHE A 196 -1.89 6.82 3.50
CA PHE A 196 -0.49 7.05 3.14
C PHE A 196 0.41 7.13 4.37
N PHE A 197 -0.04 7.79 5.44
CA PHE A 197 0.75 7.88 6.68
C PHE A 197 0.82 6.55 7.41
N LEU A 198 -0.27 5.78 7.40
CA LEU A 198 -0.33 4.44 7.96
C LEU A 198 0.65 3.48 7.25
N ALA A 199 0.91 3.70 5.95
CA ALA A 199 1.89 2.93 5.19
C ALA A 199 3.32 3.05 5.74
N ILE A 200 3.69 4.21 6.30
CA ILE A 200 5.07 4.47 6.73
C ILE A 200 5.56 3.42 7.75
N PRO A 201 4.95 3.26 8.93
CA PRO A 201 5.42 2.28 9.90
C PRO A 201 5.24 0.84 9.44
N VAL A 202 4.17 0.53 8.70
CA VAL A 202 3.83 -0.83 8.25
C VAL A 202 4.85 -1.33 7.23
N MET A 203 5.11 -0.57 6.17
CA MET A 203 6.05 -0.98 5.12
C MET A 203 7.49 -0.92 5.59
N PHE A 204 7.84 0.06 6.44
CA PHE A 204 9.15 0.10 7.05
C PHE A 204 9.40 -1.14 7.91
N GLY A 205 8.43 -1.52 8.76
CA GLY A 205 8.52 -2.71 9.60
C GLY A 205 8.60 -4.01 8.78
N ALA A 206 7.74 -4.17 7.78
CA ALA A 206 7.74 -5.33 6.89
C ALA A 206 9.07 -5.45 6.11
N SER A 207 9.57 -4.35 5.55
CA SER A 207 10.83 -4.34 4.82
C SER A 207 12.03 -4.65 5.72
N LEU A 208 12.05 -4.10 6.94
CA LEU A 208 13.10 -4.42 7.90
C LEU A 208 13.09 -5.92 8.26
N LEU A 209 11.91 -6.49 8.48
CA LEU A 209 11.76 -7.91 8.77
C LEU A 209 12.29 -8.78 7.61
N LYS A 210 11.90 -8.48 6.37
CA LYS A 210 12.36 -9.22 5.17
C LYS A 210 13.86 -9.05 4.94
N LEU A 211 14.42 -7.86 5.17
CA LEU A 211 15.88 -7.63 5.09
C LEU A 211 16.66 -8.44 6.16
N VAL A 212 16.15 -8.49 7.38
CA VAL A 212 16.77 -9.29 8.46
C VAL A 212 16.68 -10.79 8.17
N LYS A 213 15.51 -11.27 7.68
CA LYS A 213 15.33 -12.69 7.27
C LYS A 213 16.23 -13.06 6.08
N PHE A 214 16.43 -12.17 5.11
CA PHE A 214 17.28 -12.38 3.94
C PHE A 214 18.77 -12.38 4.29
N GLY A 215 19.17 -11.59 5.28
CA GLY A 215 20.56 -11.27 5.59
C GLY A 215 21.06 -10.11 4.71
N PHE A 216 22.03 -9.38 5.21
CA PHE A 216 22.54 -8.18 4.51
C PHE A 216 23.61 -8.46 3.44
N SER A 217 23.72 -9.70 2.98
CA SER A 217 24.72 -10.13 1.98
C SER A 217 24.13 -10.08 0.58
N PHE A 218 24.31 -8.95 -0.10
CA PHE A 218 23.87 -8.75 -1.48
C PHE A 218 25.04 -8.95 -2.45
N SER A 219 24.80 -9.63 -3.57
CA SER A 219 25.66 -9.50 -4.73
C SER A 219 25.57 -8.06 -5.29
N LEU A 220 26.61 -7.61 -6.00
CA LEU A 220 26.59 -6.28 -6.62
C LEU A 220 25.40 -6.10 -7.58
N LEU A 221 25.03 -7.18 -8.30
CA LEU A 221 23.87 -7.16 -9.19
C LEU A 221 22.56 -7.01 -8.43
N GLU A 222 22.35 -7.77 -7.36
CA GLU A 222 21.16 -7.67 -6.53
C GLU A 222 21.02 -6.29 -5.89
N PHE A 223 22.12 -5.69 -5.44
CA PHE A 223 22.13 -4.33 -4.94
C PHE A 223 21.65 -3.33 -6.00
N PHE A 224 22.12 -3.42 -7.25
CA PHE A 224 21.67 -2.53 -8.32
C PHE A 224 20.21 -2.80 -8.70
N ILE A 225 19.76 -4.06 -8.77
CA ILE A 225 18.37 -4.42 -9.01
C ILE A 225 17.47 -3.73 -7.99
N LEU A 226 17.77 -3.88 -6.69
CA LEU A 226 16.99 -3.28 -5.63
C LEU A 226 17.04 -1.75 -5.67
N ALA A 227 18.22 -1.15 -5.84
CA ALA A 227 18.40 0.29 -5.86
C ALA A 227 17.63 0.96 -7.02
N PHE A 228 17.73 0.42 -8.25
CA PHE A 228 17.00 0.96 -9.40
C PHE A 228 15.49 0.78 -9.25
N GLY A 229 15.02 -0.38 -8.79
CA GLY A 229 13.60 -0.60 -8.50
C GLY A 229 13.06 0.42 -7.51
N MET A 230 13.76 0.62 -6.38
CA MET A 230 13.37 1.60 -5.35
C MET A 230 13.39 3.05 -5.84
N ILE A 231 14.41 3.46 -6.59
CA ILE A 231 14.52 4.82 -7.13
C ILE A 231 13.35 5.10 -8.09
N VAL A 232 13.04 4.14 -8.97
CA VAL A 232 11.95 4.29 -9.93
C VAL A 232 10.59 4.28 -9.21
N ALA A 233 10.38 3.38 -8.25
CA ALA A 233 9.17 3.38 -7.42
C ALA A 233 8.99 4.71 -6.69
N PHE A 234 10.06 5.29 -6.13
CA PHE A 234 10.05 6.61 -5.50
C PHE A 234 9.60 7.71 -6.46
N VAL A 235 10.25 7.81 -7.62
CA VAL A 235 9.96 8.86 -8.60
C VAL A 235 8.53 8.77 -9.11
N VAL A 236 8.10 7.57 -9.52
CA VAL A 236 6.74 7.32 -10.01
C VAL A 236 5.70 7.62 -8.94
N SER A 237 5.95 7.20 -7.70
CA SER A 237 5.06 7.45 -6.56
C SER A 237 4.79 8.94 -6.31
N ILE A 238 5.79 9.81 -6.49
CA ILE A 238 5.60 11.27 -6.34
C ILE A 238 4.50 11.77 -7.29
N PHE A 239 4.51 11.34 -8.54
CA PHE A 239 3.52 11.74 -9.53
C PHE A 239 2.14 11.12 -9.25
N VAL A 240 2.13 9.84 -8.90
CA VAL A 240 0.87 9.10 -8.66
C VAL A 240 0.15 9.59 -7.41
N ILE A 241 0.85 9.86 -6.32
CA ILE A 241 0.25 10.43 -5.10
C ILE A 241 -0.38 11.79 -5.39
N ARG A 242 0.34 12.67 -6.11
CA ARG A 242 -0.20 13.99 -6.51
C ARG A 242 -1.41 13.85 -7.43
N PHE A 243 -1.34 12.94 -8.40
CA PHE A 243 -2.46 12.64 -9.30
C PHE A 243 -3.67 12.17 -8.49
N LEU A 244 -3.53 11.14 -7.65
CA LEU A 244 -4.64 10.60 -6.86
C LEU A 244 -5.27 11.66 -5.97
N MET A 245 -4.47 12.43 -5.23
CA MET A 245 -5.00 13.50 -4.37
C MET A 245 -5.72 14.61 -5.14
N SER A 246 -5.31 14.88 -6.37
CA SER A 246 -6.02 15.81 -7.26
C SER A 246 -7.31 15.18 -7.79
N TYR A 247 -7.27 13.91 -8.19
CA TYR A 247 -8.38 13.17 -8.75
C TYR A 247 -9.56 13.04 -7.78
N ILE A 248 -9.31 12.59 -6.54
CA ILE A 248 -10.35 12.34 -5.53
C ILE A 248 -11.02 13.60 -4.97
N LYS A 249 -10.50 14.81 -5.28
CA LYS A 249 -11.20 16.07 -4.99
C LYS A 249 -12.44 16.28 -5.84
N LYS A 250 -12.51 15.66 -7.02
CA LYS A 250 -13.57 15.85 -8.02
C LYS A 250 -14.28 14.55 -8.39
N HIS A 251 -13.69 13.40 -8.07
CA HIS A 251 -14.17 12.08 -8.46
C HIS A 251 -14.22 11.15 -7.25
N ASP A 252 -14.93 10.04 -7.42
CA ASP A 252 -15.02 8.94 -6.46
C ASP A 252 -14.02 7.81 -6.79
N PHE A 253 -14.06 6.73 -6.00
CA PHE A 253 -13.23 5.55 -6.20
C PHE A 253 -13.90 4.47 -7.07
N ILE A 254 -15.07 4.71 -7.66
CA ILE A 254 -15.82 3.71 -8.45
C ILE A 254 -14.99 3.20 -9.64
N VAL A 255 -14.24 4.08 -10.31
CA VAL A 255 -13.38 3.69 -11.44
C VAL A 255 -12.32 2.66 -11.02
N PHE A 256 -11.76 2.80 -9.84
CA PHE A 256 -10.78 1.83 -9.31
C PHE A 256 -11.47 0.51 -8.94
N GLY A 257 -12.73 0.56 -8.50
CA GLY A 257 -13.57 -0.63 -8.28
C GLY A 257 -13.74 -1.45 -9.55
N TRP A 258 -14.14 -0.81 -10.65
CA TRP A 258 -14.27 -1.46 -11.95
C TRP A 258 -12.95 -1.99 -12.49
N TYR A 259 -11.88 -1.20 -12.37
CA TYR A 259 -10.54 -1.64 -12.76
C TYR A 259 -10.12 -2.93 -12.02
N ARG A 260 -10.35 -3.00 -10.70
CA ARG A 260 -10.05 -4.18 -9.88
C ARG A 260 -10.84 -5.40 -10.31
N ILE A 261 -12.13 -5.24 -10.62
CA ILE A 261 -12.99 -6.34 -11.11
C ILE A 261 -12.42 -6.85 -12.44
N ALA A 262 -12.14 -5.97 -13.39
CA ALA A 262 -11.57 -6.36 -14.68
C ALA A 262 -10.22 -7.07 -14.51
N LEU A 263 -9.30 -6.52 -13.70
CA LEU A 263 -8.03 -7.14 -13.40
C LEU A 263 -8.19 -8.51 -12.73
N GLY A 264 -9.10 -8.61 -11.74
CA GLY A 264 -9.38 -9.88 -11.05
C GLY A 264 -9.91 -10.96 -11.98
N VAL A 265 -10.78 -10.60 -12.93
CA VAL A 265 -11.26 -11.53 -13.97
C VAL A 265 -10.11 -11.97 -14.87
N ILE A 266 -9.23 -11.05 -15.30
CA ILE A 266 -8.05 -11.38 -16.12
C ILE A 266 -7.13 -12.35 -15.36
N VAL A 267 -6.81 -12.06 -14.10
CA VAL A 267 -5.97 -12.93 -13.25
C VAL A 267 -6.62 -14.31 -13.09
N LEU A 268 -7.93 -14.34 -12.81
CA LEU A 268 -8.66 -15.59 -12.63
C LEU A 268 -8.61 -16.46 -13.89
N VAL A 269 -8.94 -15.87 -15.04
CA VAL A 269 -8.91 -16.57 -16.34
C VAL A 269 -7.50 -17.05 -16.67
N PHE A 270 -6.49 -16.23 -16.44
CA PHE A 270 -5.08 -16.61 -16.67
C PHE A 270 -4.69 -17.86 -15.87
N PHE A 271 -4.95 -17.88 -14.56
CA PHE A 271 -4.61 -19.03 -13.72
C PHE A 271 -5.50 -20.25 -13.98
N MET A 272 -6.76 -20.07 -14.37
CA MET A 272 -7.63 -21.17 -14.80
C MET A 272 -7.12 -21.85 -16.07
N VAL A 273 -6.74 -21.06 -17.09
CA VAL A 273 -6.17 -21.60 -18.34
C VAL A 273 -4.87 -22.35 -18.04
N ARG A 274 -3.97 -21.79 -17.23
CA ARG A 274 -2.71 -22.42 -16.84
C ARG A 274 -2.89 -23.71 -16.01
N ALA A 275 -3.98 -23.83 -15.27
CA ALA A 275 -4.28 -25.05 -14.51
C ALA A 275 -4.83 -26.19 -15.37
N ILE A 276 -5.31 -25.86 -16.58
CA ILE A 276 -5.86 -26.85 -17.53
C ILE A 276 -4.80 -27.34 -18.52
N PHE A 277 -3.86 -26.46 -18.89
CA PHE A 277 -2.76 -26.74 -19.84
C PHE A 277 -1.41 -26.75 -19.13
#